data_57761f794390a31ddd930c50817ca718
#
_entry.id   57761f794390a31ddd930c50817ca718
#
_cell.length_a   1.000
_cell.length_b   1.000
_cell.length_c   1.000
_cell.angle_alpha   90.00
_cell.angle_beta   90.00
_cell.angle_gamma   90.00
#
_symmetry.space_group_name_H-M   'P 1'
#
loop_
_entity.id
_entity.type
_entity.pdbx_description
1 polymer ?
#
loop_
_entity_poly.entity_id
_entity_poly.type
_entity_poly.pdbx_seq_one_letter_code
_entity_poly.pdbx_strand_id
1 'polypeptide(L)'
;MTTATGSLIEQLERSIARVIRGKDQAIRHALIALLSRGHLLIEDVPGVGKTTLAQSLAKSFHCAFNRIQFTSDMLPSDVVGVSVFNSAEQIFEFKPGPIFTNIVLADEINRTTPKTQSALLEAMNEAQVTVDNQTHLLPQPFMVLATQNPIEHHGTYPLPESQMDRFLLRIRMGYPSKESEKQILRQRTHSRAVESIESTITANEVLVMQREVELVRVDDSLLDYALDIIDQTRQTERLTLGVSPRGSLMLQRASQARAYIDGRDFCIPDDFKQLVIPVFAHRVGVNARYATSQRKSAQAETVLQEIVDSVRVPL
;
A
#
# COMPACT_ATOMS: atom_id res chain seq x y z
N MET A 1 13.16 -22.61 1.63
CA MET A 1 12.86 -21.61 0.58
C MET A 1 13.78 -21.90 -0.59
N THR A 2 13.24 -22.06 -1.76
CA THR A 2 14.02 -22.42 -2.93
C THR A 2 14.51 -21.14 -3.61
N THR A 3 15.78 -21.13 -4.02
CA THR A 3 16.38 -20.16 -4.97
C THR A 3 15.47 -19.86 -6.19
N ALA A 4 14.51 -20.71 -6.47
CA ALA A 4 13.52 -20.55 -7.52
C ALA A 4 12.52 -19.40 -7.27
N THR A 5 12.05 -19.20 -6.03
CA THR A 5 11.04 -18.17 -5.72
C THR A 5 11.63 -16.76 -5.80
N GLY A 6 12.86 -16.56 -5.29
CA GLY A 6 13.57 -15.28 -5.42
C GLY A 6 13.82 -14.90 -6.89
N SER A 7 14.22 -15.86 -7.73
CA SER A 7 14.39 -15.67 -9.17
C SER A 7 13.07 -15.29 -9.87
N LEU A 8 11.93 -15.86 -9.44
CA LEU A 8 10.63 -15.58 -10.02
C LEU A 8 10.16 -14.15 -9.68
N ILE A 9 10.33 -13.73 -8.43
CA ILE A 9 9.98 -12.37 -7.99
C ILE A 9 10.87 -11.34 -8.71
N GLU A 10 12.17 -11.61 -8.86
CA GLU A 10 13.08 -10.73 -9.59
C GLU A 10 12.68 -10.60 -11.08
N GLN A 11 12.27 -11.68 -11.72
CA GLN A 11 11.76 -11.64 -13.09
C GLN A 11 10.50 -10.79 -13.19
N LEU A 12 9.62 -10.89 -12.20
CA LEU A 12 8.39 -10.12 -12.11
C LEU A 12 8.68 -8.63 -11.87
N GLU A 13 9.59 -8.27 -10.96
CA GLU A 13 10.05 -6.88 -10.77
C GLU A 13 10.57 -6.31 -12.09
N ARG A 14 11.42 -7.04 -12.79
CA ARG A 14 11.95 -6.64 -14.10
C ARG A 14 10.84 -6.48 -15.15
N SER A 15 9.85 -7.36 -15.17
CA SER A 15 8.72 -7.27 -16.10
C SER A 15 7.90 -6.01 -15.86
N ILE A 16 7.58 -5.69 -14.62
CA ILE A 16 6.86 -4.46 -14.24
C ILE A 16 7.72 -3.23 -14.54
N ALA A 17 9.02 -3.27 -14.26
CA ALA A 17 9.97 -2.16 -14.49
C ALA A 17 10.10 -1.79 -15.98
N ARG A 18 9.85 -2.72 -16.90
CA ARG A 18 9.80 -2.41 -18.34
C ARG A 18 8.63 -1.51 -18.71
N VAL A 19 7.53 -1.61 -17.96
CA VAL A 19 6.31 -0.82 -18.14
C VAL A 19 6.37 0.49 -17.36
N ILE A 20 6.84 0.42 -16.10
CA ILE A 20 6.94 1.55 -15.18
C ILE A 20 8.41 1.89 -14.96
N ARG A 21 8.97 2.66 -15.87
CA ARG A 21 10.40 2.92 -15.92
C ARG A 21 10.89 3.87 -14.83
N GLY A 22 12.02 3.50 -14.20
CA GLY A 22 12.68 4.32 -13.19
C GLY A 22 11.89 4.43 -11.87
N LYS A 23 11.04 3.45 -11.56
CA LYS A 23 10.23 3.39 -10.34
C LYS A 23 10.44 2.08 -9.57
N ASP A 24 11.65 1.53 -9.62
CA ASP A 24 11.97 0.22 -9.05
C ASP A 24 11.62 0.15 -7.56
N GLN A 25 11.88 1.21 -6.80
CA GLN A 25 11.54 1.27 -5.38
C GLN A 25 10.01 1.25 -5.14
N ALA A 26 9.23 1.95 -5.97
CA ALA A 26 7.77 1.95 -5.86
C ALA A 26 7.19 0.57 -6.20
N ILE A 27 7.73 -0.11 -7.21
CA ILE A 27 7.38 -1.48 -7.58
C ILE A 27 7.67 -2.41 -6.39
N ARG A 28 8.88 -2.33 -5.83
CA ARG A 28 9.30 -3.15 -4.70
C ARG A 28 8.42 -2.93 -3.46
N HIS A 29 8.11 -1.68 -3.11
CA HIS A 29 7.19 -1.37 -2.02
C HIS A 29 5.77 -1.92 -2.26
N ALA A 30 5.29 -1.89 -3.51
CA ALA A 30 3.99 -2.45 -3.85
C ALA A 30 3.97 -3.98 -3.72
N LEU A 31 5.07 -4.68 -4.08
CA LEU A 31 5.23 -6.12 -3.85
C LEU A 31 5.33 -6.45 -2.36
N ILE A 32 6.10 -5.68 -1.59
CA ILE A 32 6.16 -5.81 -0.12
C ILE A 32 4.74 -5.69 0.46
N ALA A 33 3.97 -4.67 0.06
CA ALA A 33 2.61 -4.48 0.55
C ALA A 33 1.70 -5.67 0.20
N LEU A 34 1.74 -6.16 -1.03
CA LEU A 34 0.93 -7.31 -1.46
C LEU A 34 1.28 -8.57 -0.68
N LEU A 35 2.58 -8.89 -0.55
CA LEU A 35 3.04 -10.10 0.12
C LEU A 35 2.88 -10.05 1.65
N SER A 36 2.82 -8.86 2.24
CA SER A 36 2.48 -8.63 3.66
C SER A 36 0.98 -8.60 3.93
N ARG A 37 0.11 -8.87 2.96
CA ARG A 37 -1.35 -8.67 3.04
C ARG A 37 -1.72 -7.26 3.48
N GLY A 38 -0.94 -6.27 3.03
CA GLY A 38 -1.11 -4.87 3.37
C GLY A 38 -1.67 -4.05 2.21
N HIS A 39 -2.00 -2.81 2.52
CA HIS A 39 -2.52 -1.83 1.56
C HIS A 39 -1.52 -0.69 1.39
N LEU A 40 -1.54 -0.05 0.22
CA LEU A 40 -0.58 0.97 -0.17
C LEU A 40 -1.25 2.33 -0.31
N LEU A 41 -0.67 3.35 0.31
CA LEU A 41 -1.05 4.75 0.09
C LEU A 41 -0.02 5.43 -0.82
N ILE A 42 -0.47 6.03 -1.90
CA ILE A 42 0.37 6.76 -2.86
C ILE A 42 0.03 8.24 -2.76
N GLU A 43 0.92 9.02 -2.17
CA GLU A 43 0.81 10.49 -2.10
C GLU A 43 1.59 11.14 -3.23
N ASP A 44 0.91 11.49 -4.32
CA ASP A 44 1.59 12.06 -5.46
C ASP A 44 0.67 12.89 -6.38
N VAL A 45 1.31 13.69 -7.22
CA VAL A 45 0.61 14.45 -8.27
C VAL A 45 -0.06 13.54 -9.30
N PRO A 46 -1.07 14.02 -10.03
CA PRO A 46 -1.67 13.27 -11.13
C PRO A 46 -0.66 12.94 -12.23
N GLY A 47 -0.87 11.84 -12.96
CA GLY A 47 -0.12 11.53 -14.19
C GLY A 47 1.23 10.82 -13.99
N VAL A 48 1.64 10.44 -12.79
CA VAL A 48 2.93 9.78 -12.51
C VAL A 48 2.94 8.25 -12.71
N GLY A 49 1.84 7.65 -13.18
CA GLY A 49 1.79 6.21 -13.47
C GLY A 49 1.16 5.34 -12.37
N LYS A 50 0.38 5.92 -11.44
CA LYS A 50 -0.29 5.18 -10.35
C LYS A 50 -1.21 4.07 -10.87
N THR A 51 -2.04 4.37 -11.86
CA THR A 51 -2.93 3.39 -12.51
C THR A 51 -2.13 2.29 -13.20
N THR A 52 -1.05 2.65 -13.88
CA THR A 52 -0.17 1.70 -14.55
C THR A 52 0.46 0.73 -13.54
N LEU A 53 0.86 1.20 -12.35
CA LEU A 53 1.40 0.35 -11.28
C LEU A 53 0.37 -0.68 -10.81
N ALA A 54 -0.86 -0.24 -10.49
CA ALA A 54 -1.91 -1.12 -10.03
C ALA A 54 -2.31 -2.17 -11.08
N GLN A 55 -2.45 -1.76 -12.34
CA GLN A 55 -2.75 -2.66 -13.46
C GLN A 55 -1.62 -3.65 -13.72
N SER A 56 -0.35 -3.19 -13.65
CA SER A 56 0.81 -4.06 -13.85
C SER A 56 0.89 -5.13 -12.78
N LEU A 57 0.65 -4.77 -11.51
CA LEU A 57 0.57 -5.72 -10.41
C LEU A 57 -0.54 -6.76 -10.64
N ALA A 58 -1.76 -6.31 -10.90
CA ALA A 58 -2.88 -7.20 -11.11
C ALA A 58 -2.61 -8.21 -12.23
N LYS A 59 -2.08 -7.71 -13.35
CA LYS A 59 -1.79 -8.56 -14.50
C LYS A 59 -0.65 -9.54 -14.21
N SER A 60 0.39 -9.12 -13.52
CA SER A 60 1.54 -9.96 -13.16
C SER A 60 1.14 -11.16 -12.30
N PHE A 61 0.11 -11.02 -11.48
CA PHE A 61 -0.38 -12.03 -10.55
C PHE A 61 -1.69 -12.70 -10.98
N HIS A 62 -2.09 -12.54 -12.23
CA HIS A 62 -3.36 -13.05 -12.75
C HIS A 62 -4.56 -12.72 -11.84
N CYS A 63 -4.56 -11.51 -11.30
CA CYS A 63 -5.57 -10.98 -10.41
C CYS A 63 -6.54 -10.05 -11.15
N ALA A 64 -7.79 -10.03 -10.72
CA ALA A 64 -8.78 -9.06 -11.18
C ALA A 64 -8.43 -7.66 -10.67
N PHE A 65 -8.72 -6.63 -11.48
CA PHE A 65 -8.42 -5.23 -11.19
C PHE A 65 -9.65 -4.35 -11.42
N ASN A 66 -9.92 -3.46 -10.47
CA ASN A 66 -10.88 -2.37 -10.64
C ASN A 66 -10.28 -1.03 -10.23
N ARG A 67 -10.65 0.04 -10.93
CA ARG A 67 -10.37 1.42 -10.54
C ARG A 67 -11.66 2.07 -10.06
N ILE A 68 -11.63 2.63 -8.87
CA ILE A 68 -12.71 3.43 -8.27
C ILE A 68 -12.20 4.87 -8.20
N GLN A 69 -12.78 5.76 -9.00
CA GLN A 69 -12.50 7.19 -8.95
C GLN A 69 -13.43 7.83 -7.92
N PHE A 70 -12.87 8.27 -6.79
CA PHE A 70 -13.66 8.88 -5.73
C PHE A 70 -14.06 10.32 -6.05
N THR A 71 -15.34 10.65 -5.79
CA THR A 71 -15.93 11.97 -5.98
C THR A 71 -16.73 12.38 -4.74
N SER A 72 -17.05 13.67 -4.61
CA SER A 72 -17.73 14.22 -3.43
C SER A 72 -19.17 13.72 -3.25
N ASP A 73 -19.81 13.27 -4.31
CA ASP A 73 -21.19 12.79 -4.37
C ASP A 73 -21.31 11.26 -4.25
N MET A 74 -20.19 10.53 -4.25
CA MET A 74 -20.15 9.07 -4.15
C MET A 74 -20.67 8.58 -2.79
N LEU A 75 -21.55 7.58 -2.83
CA LEU A 75 -22.11 6.92 -1.66
C LEU A 75 -21.32 5.63 -1.30
N PRO A 76 -21.38 5.16 -0.04
CA PRO A 76 -20.81 3.86 0.34
C PRO A 76 -21.30 2.70 -0.53
N SER A 77 -22.59 2.68 -0.88
CA SER A 77 -23.20 1.67 -1.76
C SER A 77 -22.56 1.59 -3.15
N ASP A 78 -22.04 2.71 -3.66
CA ASP A 78 -21.37 2.75 -4.97
C ASP A 78 -20.02 2.00 -4.92
N VAL A 79 -19.45 1.84 -3.74
CA VAL A 79 -18.18 1.13 -3.50
C VAL A 79 -18.43 -0.33 -3.15
N VAL A 80 -19.30 -0.59 -2.15
CA VAL A 80 -19.48 -1.94 -1.59
C VAL A 80 -20.60 -2.74 -2.23
N GLY A 81 -21.51 -2.08 -2.98
CA GLY A 81 -22.68 -2.73 -3.57
C GLY A 81 -23.96 -2.48 -2.79
N VAL A 82 -25.04 -3.04 -3.28
CA VAL A 82 -26.40 -2.78 -2.79
C VAL A 82 -27.29 -4.01 -2.97
N SER A 83 -28.23 -4.23 -2.06
CA SER A 83 -29.29 -5.21 -2.24
C SER A 83 -30.41 -4.62 -3.07
N VAL A 84 -30.80 -5.31 -4.14
CA VAL A 84 -31.87 -4.92 -5.04
C VAL A 84 -33.00 -5.94 -4.95
N PHE A 85 -34.23 -5.46 -4.78
CA PHE A 85 -35.39 -6.35 -4.76
C PHE A 85 -35.69 -6.91 -6.14
N ASN A 86 -35.59 -8.23 -6.27
CA ASN A 86 -35.99 -8.96 -7.47
C ASN A 86 -37.49 -9.27 -7.40
N SER A 87 -38.29 -8.55 -8.16
CA SER A 87 -39.75 -8.70 -8.15
C SER A 87 -40.25 -10.03 -8.74
N ALA A 88 -39.45 -10.67 -9.60
CA ALA A 88 -39.80 -11.96 -10.18
C ALA A 88 -39.66 -13.11 -9.17
N GLU A 89 -38.63 -13.08 -8.35
CA GLU A 89 -38.33 -14.10 -7.36
C GLU A 89 -38.76 -13.71 -5.94
N GLN A 90 -39.25 -12.46 -5.73
CA GLN A 90 -39.69 -11.92 -4.44
C GLN A 90 -38.60 -11.95 -3.35
N ILE A 91 -37.33 -11.82 -3.74
CA ILE A 91 -36.16 -11.84 -2.85
C ILE A 91 -35.30 -10.59 -3.07
N PHE A 92 -34.50 -10.25 -2.04
CA PHE A 92 -33.41 -9.27 -2.18
C PHE A 92 -32.17 -9.97 -2.69
N GLU A 93 -31.62 -9.51 -3.81
CA GLU A 93 -30.36 -9.97 -4.36
C GLU A 93 -29.27 -8.95 -4.08
N PHE A 94 -28.14 -9.39 -3.54
CA PHE A 94 -26.97 -8.54 -3.42
C PHE A 94 -26.29 -8.35 -4.77
N LYS A 95 -26.12 -7.10 -5.17
CA LYS A 95 -25.33 -6.71 -6.35
C LYS A 95 -23.98 -6.19 -5.85
N PRO A 96 -22.89 -6.95 -6.03
CA PRO A 96 -21.57 -6.55 -5.55
C PRO A 96 -21.09 -5.28 -6.23
N GLY A 97 -20.48 -4.39 -5.43
CA GLY A 97 -19.87 -3.16 -5.91
C GLY A 97 -18.47 -3.40 -6.50
N PRO A 98 -17.81 -2.36 -7.02
CA PRO A 98 -16.52 -2.44 -7.68
C PRO A 98 -15.36 -2.88 -6.74
N ILE A 99 -15.57 -2.89 -5.42
CA ILE A 99 -14.59 -3.38 -4.46
C ILE A 99 -14.39 -4.91 -4.51
N PHE A 100 -15.35 -5.67 -5.08
CA PHE A 100 -15.27 -7.12 -5.22
C PHE A 100 -14.30 -7.53 -6.32
N THR A 101 -13.03 -7.27 -6.07
CA THR A 101 -11.90 -7.59 -6.95
C THR A 101 -10.65 -7.85 -6.11
N ASN A 102 -9.58 -8.39 -6.71
CA ASN A 102 -8.33 -8.66 -5.99
C ASN A 102 -7.53 -7.38 -5.73
N ILE A 103 -7.39 -6.53 -6.76
CA ILE A 103 -6.61 -5.29 -6.68
C ILE A 103 -7.50 -4.10 -7.02
N VAL A 104 -7.69 -3.23 -6.04
CA VAL A 104 -8.46 -1.99 -6.15
C VAL A 104 -7.51 -0.81 -6.23
N LEU A 105 -7.64 0.02 -7.25
CA LEU A 105 -7.09 1.37 -7.25
C LEU A 105 -8.19 2.34 -6.77
N ALA A 106 -8.09 2.78 -5.51
CA ALA A 106 -8.95 3.81 -4.93
C ALA A 106 -8.35 5.18 -5.24
N ASP A 107 -8.76 5.78 -6.37
CA ASP A 107 -8.14 7.00 -6.88
C ASP A 107 -8.78 8.24 -6.26
N GLU A 108 -7.96 9.15 -5.72
CA GLU A 108 -8.35 10.39 -5.06
C GLU A 108 -9.30 10.19 -3.85
N ILE A 109 -8.95 9.26 -2.95
CA ILE A 109 -9.79 8.87 -1.80
C ILE A 109 -10.16 10.08 -0.90
N ASN A 110 -9.35 11.13 -0.88
CA ASN A 110 -9.61 12.35 -0.12
C ASN A 110 -10.67 13.26 -0.74
N ARG A 111 -11.22 12.95 -1.92
CA ARG A 111 -12.33 13.71 -2.55
C ARG A 111 -13.70 13.27 -2.09
N THR A 112 -13.84 12.08 -1.53
CA THR A 112 -15.14 11.59 -1.06
C THR A 112 -15.39 11.88 0.41
N THR A 113 -16.64 11.74 0.83
CA THR A 113 -17.06 11.99 2.22
C THR A 113 -16.44 10.98 3.20
N PRO A 114 -16.26 11.34 4.49
CA PRO A 114 -15.75 10.41 5.50
C PRO A 114 -16.53 9.11 5.62
N LYS A 115 -17.85 9.15 5.32
CA LYS A 115 -18.71 7.97 5.34
C LYS A 115 -18.33 6.95 4.28
N THR A 116 -18.07 7.42 3.06
CA THR A 116 -17.64 6.57 1.93
C THR A 116 -16.20 6.10 2.12
N GLN A 117 -15.31 6.95 2.65
CA GLN A 117 -13.96 6.55 3.05
C GLN A 117 -14.00 5.39 4.06
N SER A 118 -14.85 5.49 5.09
CA SER A 118 -14.98 4.47 6.13
C SER A 118 -15.41 3.11 5.58
N ALA A 119 -16.30 3.06 4.58
CA ALA A 119 -16.73 1.82 3.96
C ALA A 119 -15.57 1.08 3.26
N LEU A 120 -14.72 1.81 2.51
CA LEU A 120 -13.52 1.23 1.91
C LEU A 120 -12.53 0.75 2.98
N LEU A 121 -12.31 1.56 4.02
CA LEU A 121 -11.32 1.28 5.07
C LEU A 121 -11.73 0.13 5.98
N GLU A 122 -13.05 -0.12 6.16
CA GLU A 122 -13.57 -1.31 6.84
C GLU A 122 -13.26 -2.57 6.03
N ALA A 123 -13.57 -2.55 4.75
CA ALA A 123 -13.26 -3.65 3.83
C ALA A 123 -11.76 -3.99 3.78
N MET A 124 -10.87 -2.99 3.90
CA MET A 124 -9.42 -3.19 3.96
C MET A 124 -8.97 -3.98 5.20
N ASN A 125 -9.61 -3.77 6.35
CA ASN A 125 -9.18 -4.44 7.58
C ASN A 125 -9.57 -5.91 7.64
N GLU A 126 -10.77 -6.21 7.18
CA GLU A 126 -11.43 -7.50 7.42
C GLU A 126 -11.51 -8.35 6.16
N ALA A 127 -11.14 -7.78 5.00
CA ALA A 127 -11.29 -8.41 3.68
C ALA A 127 -12.72 -8.91 3.43
N GLN A 128 -13.70 -8.19 3.97
CA GLN A 128 -15.13 -8.46 3.83
C GLN A 128 -15.93 -7.15 3.92
N VAL A 129 -17.16 -7.18 3.47
CA VAL A 129 -18.12 -6.09 3.63
C VAL A 129 -19.43 -6.64 4.19
N THR A 130 -20.12 -5.83 5.02
CA THR A 130 -21.43 -6.17 5.55
C THR A 130 -22.49 -5.26 4.93
N VAL A 131 -23.44 -5.85 4.22
CA VAL A 131 -24.60 -5.15 3.63
C VAL A 131 -25.87 -5.85 4.10
N ASP A 132 -26.83 -5.08 4.64
CA ASP A 132 -28.12 -5.58 5.14
C ASP A 132 -27.97 -6.78 6.10
N ASN A 133 -27.03 -6.69 7.05
CA ASN A 133 -26.68 -7.74 8.02
C ASN A 133 -26.13 -9.05 7.41
N GLN A 134 -25.76 -9.04 6.14
CA GLN A 134 -25.08 -10.16 5.50
C GLN A 134 -23.63 -9.80 5.22
N THR A 135 -22.72 -10.70 5.60
CA THR A 135 -21.29 -10.52 5.37
C THR A 135 -20.88 -11.20 4.07
N HIS A 136 -20.22 -10.44 3.21
CA HIS A 136 -19.73 -10.88 1.91
C HIS A 136 -18.20 -10.80 1.90
N LEU A 137 -17.54 -11.95 1.69
CA LEU A 137 -16.08 -12.02 1.62
C LEU A 137 -15.56 -11.40 0.31
N LEU A 138 -14.46 -10.69 0.41
CA LEU A 138 -13.77 -10.16 -0.77
C LEU A 138 -12.83 -11.23 -1.38
N PRO A 139 -12.62 -11.21 -2.71
CA PRO A 139 -11.68 -12.10 -3.37
C PRO A 139 -10.27 -11.99 -2.78
N GLN A 140 -9.56 -13.12 -2.64
CA GLN A 140 -8.20 -13.14 -2.12
C GLN A 140 -7.20 -13.52 -3.23
N PRO A 141 -5.97 -12.96 -3.23
CA PRO A 141 -5.50 -11.88 -2.34
C PRO A 141 -6.29 -10.58 -2.57
N PHE A 142 -6.46 -9.76 -1.52
CA PHE A 142 -7.12 -8.47 -1.60
C PHE A 142 -6.15 -7.35 -1.25
N MET A 143 -5.98 -6.38 -2.16
CA MET A 143 -5.12 -5.23 -1.94
C MET A 143 -5.76 -3.95 -2.47
N VAL A 144 -5.71 -2.89 -1.67
CA VAL A 144 -6.07 -1.54 -2.07
C VAL A 144 -4.81 -0.71 -2.25
N LEU A 145 -4.69 -0.08 -3.42
CA LEU A 145 -3.78 1.04 -3.67
C LEU A 145 -4.63 2.31 -3.64
N ALA A 146 -4.53 3.08 -2.56
CA ALA A 146 -5.23 4.35 -2.46
C ALA A 146 -4.33 5.50 -2.92
N THR A 147 -4.89 6.49 -3.59
CA THR A 147 -4.15 7.68 -3.99
C THR A 147 -4.69 8.93 -3.30
N GLN A 148 -3.78 9.83 -2.95
CA GLN A 148 -4.11 11.18 -2.49
C GLN A 148 -3.28 12.19 -3.27
N ASN A 149 -3.90 13.33 -3.59
CA ASN A 149 -3.17 14.49 -4.11
C ASN A 149 -2.89 15.46 -2.96
N PRO A 150 -1.63 15.61 -2.52
CA PRO A 150 -1.28 16.43 -1.37
C PRO A 150 -1.38 17.95 -1.66
N ILE A 151 -1.60 18.37 -2.90
CA ILE A 151 -1.63 19.77 -3.32
C ILE A 151 -3.07 20.31 -3.33
N GLU A 152 -4.07 19.45 -3.54
CA GLU A 152 -5.47 19.86 -3.58
C GLU A 152 -6.04 19.99 -2.18
N HIS A 153 -6.33 21.22 -1.76
CA HIS A 153 -6.93 21.53 -0.46
C HIS A 153 -8.42 21.88 -0.54
N HIS A 154 -8.92 22.30 -1.72
CA HIS A 154 -10.32 22.68 -1.91
C HIS A 154 -11.19 21.48 -2.24
N GLY A 155 -12.29 21.31 -1.50
CA GLY A 155 -13.25 20.21 -1.73
C GLY A 155 -12.71 18.82 -1.38
N THR A 156 -11.71 18.73 -0.49
CA THR A 156 -11.15 17.46 -0.02
C THR A 156 -11.42 17.23 1.46
N TYR A 157 -11.57 15.95 1.83
CA TYR A 157 -11.69 15.47 3.20
C TYR A 157 -10.42 14.68 3.54
N PRO A 158 -9.47 15.26 4.29
CA PRO A 158 -8.25 14.55 4.65
C PRO A 158 -8.59 13.32 5.49
N LEU A 159 -7.85 12.23 5.26
CA LEU A 159 -7.98 11.03 6.08
C LEU A 159 -7.48 11.31 7.50
N PRO A 160 -8.27 10.99 8.54
CA PRO A 160 -7.81 11.03 9.92
C PRO A 160 -6.61 10.08 10.16
N GLU A 161 -5.78 10.38 11.15
CA GLU A 161 -4.59 9.58 11.50
C GLU A 161 -4.94 8.12 11.78
N SER A 162 -6.07 7.84 12.47
CA SER A 162 -6.57 6.49 12.73
C SER A 162 -6.95 5.70 11.48
N GLN A 163 -7.30 6.39 10.41
CA GLN A 163 -7.60 5.80 9.10
C GLN A 163 -6.32 5.60 8.27
N MET A 164 -5.38 6.53 8.38
CA MET A 164 -4.05 6.42 7.78
C MET A 164 -3.29 5.19 8.31
N ASP A 165 -3.46 4.85 9.59
CA ASP A 165 -2.82 3.69 10.23
C ASP A 165 -3.23 2.33 9.63
N ARG A 166 -4.25 2.29 8.77
CA ARG A 166 -4.67 1.06 8.06
C ARG A 166 -3.82 0.72 6.84
N PHE A 167 -3.13 1.70 6.27
CA PHE A 167 -2.21 1.46 5.16
C PHE A 167 -0.87 0.94 5.66
N LEU A 168 -0.37 -0.15 5.09
CA LEU A 168 0.93 -0.71 5.46
C LEU A 168 2.07 0.24 5.14
N LEU A 169 2.09 0.73 3.91
CA LEU A 169 3.13 1.62 3.39
C LEU A 169 2.52 2.88 2.80
N ARG A 170 3.23 4.00 2.98
CA ARG A 170 3.04 5.23 2.22
C ARG A 170 4.23 5.46 1.32
N ILE A 171 3.98 5.68 0.04
CA ILE A 171 5.02 5.94 -0.95
C ILE A 171 4.74 7.19 -1.79
N ARG A 172 5.79 7.65 -2.46
CA ARG A 172 5.72 8.61 -3.55
C ARG A 172 6.39 8.01 -4.78
N MET A 173 5.77 8.16 -5.92
CA MET A 173 6.37 7.75 -7.19
C MET A 173 7.24 8.87 -7.76
N GLY A 174 6.80 10.13 -7.58
CA GLY A 174 7.48 11.30 -8.14
C GLY A 174 7.47 11.36 -9.67
N TYR A 175 8.01 12.42 -10.23
CA TYR A 175 8.19 12.52 -11.67
C TYR A 175 9.24 11.51 -12.19
N PRO A 176 9.11 11.03 -13.44
CA PRO A 176 10.15 10.21 -14.07
C PRO A 176 11.43 11.05 -14.28
N SER A 177 12.57 10.36 -14.39
CA SER A 177 13.80 11.02 -14.85
C SER A 177 13.66 11.46 -16.30
N LYS A 178 14.46 12.43 -16.73
CA LYS A 178 14.46 12.91 -18.13
C LYS A 178 14.66 11.77 -19.12
N GLU A 179 15.50 10.79 -18.81
CA GLU A 179 15.77 9.60 -19.62
C GLU A 179 14.55 8.70 -19.68
N SER A 180 13.90 8.46 -18.53
CA SER A 180 12.67 7.65 -18.44
C SER A 180 11.53 8.33 -19.21
N GLU A 181 11.35 9.64 -19.06
CA GLU A 181 10.33 10.42 -19.75
C GLU A 181 10.53 10.41 -21.27
N LYS A 182 11.77 10.56 -21.75
CA LYS A 182 12.12 10.41 -23.17
C LYS A 182 11.75 9.04 -23.73
N GLN A 183 11.93 7.99 -22.94
CA GLN A 183 11.53 6.64 -23.32
C GLN A 183 10.01 6.47 -23.36
N ILE A 184 9.30 7.08 -22.41
CA ILE A 184 7.83 7.12 -22.39
C ILE A 184 7.29 7.80 -23.65
N LEU A 185 7.85 8.95 -24.04
CA LEU A 185 7.47 9.69 -25.26
C LEU A 185 7.71 8.89 -26.55
N ARG A 186 8.72 8.02 -26.57
CA ARG A 186 8.99 7.14 -27.72
C ARG A 186 8.05 5.94 -27.82
N GLN A 187 7.45 5.52 -26.70
CA GLN A 187 6.46 4.44 -26.66
C GLN A 187 5.07 5.01 -26.96
N ARG A 188 4.62 4.90 -28.20
CA ARG A 188 3.37 5.50 -28.70
C ARG A 188 2.07 5.04 -28.04
N THR A 189 2.10 4.01 -27.12
CA THR A 189 0.86 3.49 -26.53
C THR A 189 1.13 2.81 -25.18
N HIS A 190 0.77 3.49 -24.07
CA HIS A 190 0.90 2.93 -22.70
C HIS A 190 0.05 1.67 -22.47
N SER A 191 -1.15 1.59 -23.05
CA SER A 191 -2.04 0.43 -22.91
C SER A 191 -1.39 -0.87 -23.41
N ARG A 192 -0.68 -0.82 -24.55
CA ARG A 192 0.03 -1.98 -25.08
C ARG A 192 1.18 -2.44 -24.18
N ALA A 193 1.81 -1.54 -23.43
CA ALA A 193 2.90 -1.90 -22.52
C ALA A 193 2.41 -2.75 -21.35
N VAL A 194 1.28 -2.40 -20.73
CA VAL A 194 0.67 -3.24 -19.68
C VAL A 194 0.19 -4.58 -20.25
N GLU A 195 -0.37 -4.58 -21.45
CA GLU A 195 -0.82 -5.81 -22.14
C GLU A 195 0.33 -6.79 -22.42
N SER A 196 1.56 -6.29 -22.56
CA SER A 196 2.74 -7.12 -22.79
C SER A 196 3.31 -7.82 -21.55
N ILE A 197 2.78 -7.52 -20.35
CA ILE A 197 3.17 -8.23 -19.13
C ILE A 197 2.62 -9.65 -19.21
N GLU A 198 3.52 -10.62 -19.16
CA GLU A 198 3.15 -12.04 -19.00
C GLU A 198 2.87 -12.33 -17.52
N SER A 199 1.72 -12.91 -17.25
CA SER A 199 1.40 -13.40 -15.90
C SER A 199 2.26 -14.63 -15.63
N THR A 200 3.14 -14.55 -14.64
CA THR A 200 4.03 -15.65 -14.25
C THR A 200 3.61 -16.30 -12.94
N ILE A 201 2.73 -15.65 -12.18
CA ILE A 201 2.29 -16.07 -10.85
C ILE A 201 0.77 -15.96 -10.79
N THR A 202 0.13 -16.98 -10.28
CA THR A 202 -1.34 -17.03 -10.06
C THR A 202 -1.72 -16.40 -8.72
N ALA A 203 -2.99 -16.01 -8.56
CA ALA A 203 -3.53 -15.52 -7.29
C ALA A 203 -3.32 -16.53 -6.14
N ASN A 204 -3.46 -17.83 -6.41
CA ASN A 204 -3.22 -18.89 -5.42
C ASN A 204 -1.76 -18.97 -4.99
N GLU A 205 -0.82 -18.81 -5.91
CA GLU A 205 0.61 -18.77 -5.57
C GLU A 205 0.95 -17.54 -4.73
N VAL A 206 0.30 -16.39 -4.96
CA VAL A 206 0.44 -15.22 -4.06
C VAL A 206 0.00 -15.56 -2.64
N LEU A 207 -1.11 -16.29 -2.45
CA LEU A 207 -1.55 -16.72 -1.12
C LEU A 207 -0.57 -17.68 -0.45
N VAL A 208 0.11 -18.53 -1.22
CA VAL A 208 1.20 -19.38 -0.70
C VAL A 208 2.38 -18.52 -0.27
N MET A 209 2.83 -17.59 -1.12
CA MET A 209 3.92 -16.65 -0.80
C MET A 209 3.63 -15.82 0.45
N GLN A 210 2.39 -15.34 0.62
CA GLN A 210 1.97 -14.61 1.82
C GLN A 210 2.11 -15.44 3.10
N ARG A 211 1.85 -16.75 3.05
CA ARG A 211 2.07 -17.66 4.19
C ARG A 211 3.56 -17.90 4.43
N GLU A 212 4.35 -18.04 3.36
CA GLU A 212 5.81 -18.21 3.48
C GLU A 212 6.48 -16.96 4.07
N VAL A 213 5.99 -15.76 3.75
CA VAL A 213 6.46 -14.51 4.36
C VAL A 213 6.27 -14.51 5.88
N GLU A 214 5.14 -15.03 6.37
CA GLU A 214 4.89 -15.14 7.82
C GLU A 214 5.88 -16.07 8.54
N LEU A 215 6.51 -17.00 7.81
CA LEU A 215 7.51 -17.95 8.32
C LEU A 215 8.94 -17.42 8.27
N VAL A 216 9.20 -16.26 7.67
CA VAL A 216 10.52 -15.62 7.66
C VAL A 216 10.92 -15.28 9.10
N ARG A 217 12.09 -15.77 9.53
CA ARG A 217 12.56 -15.63 10.90
C ARG A 217 12.98 -14.19 11.20
N VAL A 218 12.59 -13.74 12.39
CA VAL A 218 13.01 -12.46 12.95
C VAL A 218 13.68 -12.76 14.28
N ASP A 219 14.94 -12.39 14.42
CA ASP A 219 15.68 -12.53 15.67
C ASP A 219 15.18 -11.51 16.70
N ASP A 220 15.20 -11.88 17.98
CA ASP A 220 14.75 -11.01 19.07
C ASP A 220 15.53 -9.69 19.11
N SER A 221 16.82 -9.70 18.76
CA SER A 221 17.64 -8.48 18.66
C SER A 221 17.13 -7.48 17.62
N LEU A 222 16.49 -7.97 16.54
CA LEU A 222 15.86 -7.11 15.54
C LEU A 222 14.51 -6.57 16.03
N LEU A 223 13.78 -7.35 16.84
CA LEU A 223 12.57 -6.88 17.49
C LEU A 223 12.88 -5.79 18.51
N ASP A 224 13.93 -5.96 19.30
CA ASP A 224 14.42 -4.95 20.24
C ASP A 224 14.85 -3.67 19.50
N TYR A 225 15.60 -3.80 18.40
CA TYR A 225 15.99 -2.68 17.55
C TYR A 225 14.77 -1.92 17.00
N ALA A 226 13.76 -2.64 16.53
CA ALA A 226 12.53 -2.01 16.03
C ALA A 226 11.77 -1.30 17.16
N LEU A 227 11.71 -1.90 18.36
CA LEU A 227 11.07 -1.31 19.54
C LEU A 227 11.82 -0.08 20.02
N ASP A 228 13.15 -0.06 20.01
CA ASP A 228 13.96 1.10 20.35
C ASP A 228 13.65 2.30 19.43
N ILE A 229 13.55 2.05 18.11
CA ILE A 229 13.13 3.08 17.15
C ILE A 229 11.71 3.60 17.49
N ILE A 230 10.78 2.70 17.75
CA ILE A 230 9.39 3.02 18.06
C ILE A 230 9.29 3.84 19.35
N ASP A 231 9.98 3.44 20.39
CA ASP A 231 9.99 4.16 21.68
C ASP A 231 10.56 5.56 21.54
N GLN A 232 11.61 5.75 20.73
CA GLN A 232 12.10 7.09 20.39
C GLN A 232 11.01 7.95 19.72
N THR A 233 10.14 7.36 18.86
CA THR A 233 9.02 8.13 18.27
C THR A 233 8.00 8.57 19.31
N ARG A 234 7.83 7.83 20.41
CA ARG A 234 6.88 8.13 21.49
C ARG A 234 7.44 9.11 22.52
N GLN A 235 8.77 9.19 22.65
CA GLN A 235 9.44 10.00 23.67
C GLN A 235 9.87 11.37 23.13
N THR A 236 10.10 11.52 21.84
CA THR A 236 10.56 12.78 21.26
C THR A 236 9.51 13.88 21.35
N GLU A 237 9.90 15.08 21.84
CA GLU A 237 9.02 16.26 21.84
C GLU A 237 8.65 16.79 20.45
N ARG A 238 9.37 16.34 19.41
CA ARG A 238 9.14 16.76 18.01
C ARG A 238 7.88 16.11 17.41
N LEU A 239 7.40 15.03 18.00
CA LEU A 239 6.18 14.35 17.59
C LEU A 239 5.09 14.50 18.67
N THR A 240 3.87 14.79 18.27
CA THR A 240 2.67 14.79 19.13
C THR A 240 2.04 13.41 19.22
N LEU A 241 2.32 12.56 18.23
CA LEU A 241 1.85 11.19 18.14
C LEU A 241 3.00 10.31 17.68
N GLY A 242 3.37 9.32 18.48
CA GLY A 242 4.32 8.26 18.14
C GLY A 242 3.64 7.06 17.48
N VAL A 243 4.44 6.09 17.07
CA VAL A 243 3.98 4.87 16.37
C VAL A 243 3.13 3.99 17.29
N SER A 244 1.98 3.54 16.78
CA SER A 244 1.07 2.62 17.47
C SER A 244 1.61 1.17 17.50
N PRO A 245 1.12 0.29 18.40
CA PRO A 245 1.47 -1.15 18.37
C PRO A 245 1.12 -1.82 17.04
N ARG A 246 0.09 -1.34 16.35
CA ARG A 246 -0.24 -1.80 14.99
C ARG A 246 0.88 -1.46 14.00
N GLY A 247 1.47 -0.27 14.11
CA GLY A 247 2.62 0.13 13.31
C GLY A 247 3.84 -0.79 13.53
N SER A 248 4.07 -1.25 14.77
CA SER A 248 5.13 -2.22 15.09
C SER A 248 4.95 -3.53 14.32
N LEU A 249 3.74 -4.10 14.37
CA LEU A 249 3.41 -5.33 13.64
C LEU A 249 3.54 -5.14 12.12
N MET A 250 3.16 -3.97 11.61
CA MET A 250 3.26 -3.66 10.19
C MET A 250 4.72 -3.53 9.73
N LEU A 251 5.61 -2.94 10.55
CA LEU A 251 7.03 -2.89 10.24
C LEU A 251 7.63 -4.29 10.18
N GLN A 252 7.34 -5.15 11.16
CA GLN A 252 7.81 -6.54 11.17
C GLN A 252 7.37 -7.29 9.91
N ARG A 253 6.08 -7.27 9.58
CA ARG A 253 5.54 -7.95 8.38
C ARG A 253 6.16 -7.44 7.08
N ALA A 254 6.32 -6.12 6.96
CA ALA A 254 6.95 -5.52 5.79
C ALA A 254 8.42 -5.93 5.67
N SER A 255 9.16 -6.02 6.79
CA SER A 255 10.55 -6.47 6.82
C SER A 255 10.69 -7.94 6.46
N GLN A 256 9.76 -8.80 6.93
CA GLN A 256 9.70 -10.21 6.52
C GLN A 256 9.46 -10.35 5.01
N ALA A 257 8.50 -9.59 4.45
CA ALA A 257 8.23 -9.61 3.02
C ALA A 257 9.42 -9.12 2.20
N ARG A 258 10.15 -8.09 2.68
CA ARG A 258 11.37 -7.62 2.04
C ARG A 258 12.46 -8.71 2.00
N ALA A 259 12.72 -9.36 3.15
CA ALA A 259 13.68 -10.44 3.23
C ALA A 259 13.30 -11.61 2.29
N TYR A 260 12.01 -11.95 2.25
CA TYR A 260 11.47 -12.97 1.35
C TYR A 260 11.70 -12.65 -0.14
N ILE A 261 11.42 -11.40 -0.55
CA ILE A 261 11.66 -10.90 -1.92
C ILE A 261 13.15 -11.03 -2.28
N ASP A 262 14.05 -10.79 -1.33
CA ASP A 262 15.50 -10.96 -1.49
C ASP A 262 15.97 -12.43 -1.41
N GLY A 263 15.04 -13.39 -1.34
CA GLY A 263 15.32 -14.84 -1.31
C GLY A 263 15.86 -15.34 0.03
N ARG A 264 15.69 -14.56 1.11
CA ARG A 264 16.14 -14.93 2.47
C ARG A 264 14.97 -15.48 3.31
N ASP A 265 15.26 -16.43 4.19
CA ASP A 265 14.33 -16.97 5.19
C ASP A 265 14.53 -16.35 6.58
N PHE A 266 15.31 -15.27 6.67
CA PHE A 266 15.55 -14.48 7.87
C PHE A 266 15.67 -12.99 7.52
N CYS A 267 15.31 -12.15 8.48
CA CYS A 267 15.47 -10.70 8.40
C CYS A 267 16.89 -10.28 8.83
N ILE A 268 17.33 -9.15 8.29
CA ILE A 268 18.54 -8.43 8.69
C ILE A 268 18.18 -6.99 9.10
N PRO A 269 19.03 -6.26 9.82
CA PRO A 269 18.75 -4.89 10.27
C PRO A 269 18.32 -3.94 9.15
N ASP A 270 18.90 -4.08 7.97
CA ASP A 270 18.56 -3.25 6.80
C ASP A 270 17.11 -3.43 6.32
N ASP A 271 16.49 -4.59 6.55
CA ASP A 271 15.09 -4.82 6.20
C ASP A 271 14.17 -3.91 7.02
N PHE A 272 14.49 -3.71 8.29
CA PHE A 272 13.77 -2.80 9.17
C PHE A 272 14.12 -1.34 8.87
N LYS A 273 15.41 -1.01 8.82
CA LYS A 273 15.91 0.35 8.64
C LYS A 273 15.32 1.04 7.42
N GLN A 274 15.30 0.37 6.27
CA GLN A 274 14.79 0.93 5.02
C GLN A 274 13.27 1.08 4.97
N LEU A 275 12.54 0.36 5.83
CA LEU A 275 11.09 0.39 5.87
C LEU A 275 10.50 1.30 6.95
N VAL A 276 11.30 1.80 7.90
CA VAL A 276 10.84 2.74 8.93
C VAL A 276 10.08 3.92 8.33
N ILE A 277 10.65 4.62 7.37
CA ILE A 277 10.02 5.80 6.77
C ILE A 277 8.76 5.44 5.99
N PRO A 278 8.76 4.49 5.03
CA PRO A 278 7.54 4.12 4.32
C PRO A 278 6.41 3.60 5.23
N VAL A 279 6.76 2.91 6.32
CA VAL A 279 5.77 2.37 7.27
C VAL A 279 5.31 3.41 8.27
N PHE A 280 6.18 4.27 8.81
CA PHE A 280 5.85 5.13 9.95
C PHE A 280 5.50 6.57 9.60
N ALA A 281 5.96 7.11 8.47
CA ALA A 281 5.83 8.54 8.19
C ALA A 281 4.39 9.06 8.08
N HIS A 282 3.42 8.19 7.85
CA HIS A 282 1.99 8.54 7.83
C HIS A 282 1.27 8.20 9.16
N ARG A 283 1.99 7.67 10.15
CA ARG A 283 1.49 7.26 11.46
C ARG A 283 1.91 8.17 12.59
N VAL A 284 2.88 9.06 12.34
CA VAL A 284 3.39 9.99 13.35
C VAL A 284 2.85 11.40 13.13
N GLY A 285 2.50 12.07 14.22
CA GLY A 285 2.05 13.45 14.20
C GLY A 285 3.21 14.40 14.51
N VAL A 286 3.50 15.37 13.64
CA VAL A 286 4.54 16.38 13.89
C VAL A 286 4.02 17.47 14.80
N ASN A 287 4.81 17.82 15.83
CA ASN A 287 4.46 18.91 16.73
C ASN A 287 4.57 20.28 16.04
N ALA A 288 3.48 21.04 16.07
CA ALA A 288 3.40 22.36 15.42
C ALA A 288 4.45 23.37 15.92
N ARG A 289 4.97 23.20 17.14
CA ARG A 289 6.06 24.05 17.69
C ARG A 289 7.37 23.93 16.91
N TYR A 290 7.60 22.78 16.30
CA TYR A 290 8.79 22.49 15.48
C TYR A 290 8.47 22.52 13.99
N ALA A 291 7.24 22.94 13.62
CA ALA A 291 6.83 23.02 12.22
C ALA A 291 7.65 24.09 11.49
N THR A 292 8.28 23.67 10.39
CA THR A 292 8.98 24.56 9.46
C THR A 292 8.07 24.89 8.28
N SER A 293 8.54 25.69 7.32
CA SER A 293 7.85 25.93 6.05
C SER A 293 7.68 24.68 5.16
N GLN A 294 8.30 23.57 5.55
CA GLN A 294 8.16 22.30 4.84
C GLN A 294 6.79 21.65 5.09
N ARG A 295 6.35 20.81 4.16
CA ARG A 295 5.13 20.01 4.34
C ARG A 295 5.26 19.08 5.56
N LYS A 296 4.19 18.91 6.35
CA LYS A 296 4.16 18.05 7.53
C LYS A 296 4.71 16.64 7.26
N SER A 297 4.40 16.06 6.10
CA SER A 297 4.89 14.74 5.71
C SER A 297 6.42 14.67 5.52
N ALA A 298 7.03 15.72 4.96
CA ALA A 298 8.49 15.78 4.82
C ALA A 298 9.19 15.96 6.17
N GLN A 299 8.57 16.69 7.10
CA GLN A 299 9.08 16.86 8.47
C GLN A 299 9.03 15.53 9.26
N ALA A 300 7.94 14.78 9.12
CA ALA A 300 7.84 13.44 9.73
C ALA A 300 8.96 12.51 9.24
N GLU A 301 9.22 12.52 7.93
CA GLU A 301 10.31 11.73 7.33
C GLU A 301 11.69 12.14 7.88
N THR A 302 11.95 13.46 8.03
CA THR A 302 13.21 13.95 8.60
C THR A 302 13.38 13.51 10.06
N VAL A 303 12.35 13.66 10.90
CA VAL A 303 12.41 13.23 12.30
C VAL A 303 12.64 11.72 12.42
N LEU A 304 11.94 10.94 11.62
CA LEU A 304 12.10 9.49 11.60
C LEU A 304 13.51 9.07 11.13
N GLN A 305 14.06 9.76 10.12
CA GLN A 305 15.43 9.48 9.66
C GLN A 305 16.46 9.74 10.76
N GLU A 306 16.35 10.86 11.47
CA GLU A 306 17.24 11.18 12.60
C GLU A 306 17.13 10.14 13.73
N ILE A 307 15.91 9.67 14.04
CA ILE A 307 15.70 8.59 15.02
C ILE A 307 16.39 7.31 14.56
N VAL A 308 16.18 6.89 13.32
CA VAL A 308 16.82 5.68 12.76
C VAL A 308 18.34 5.76 12.82
N ASP A 309 18.90 6.94 12.52
CA ASP A 309 20.36 7.13 12.53
C ASP A 309 20.94 7.21 13.95
N SER A 310 20.12 7.50 14.97
CA SER A 310 20.52 7.56 16.38
C SER A 310 20.49 6.22 17.10
N VAL A 311 19.63 5.28 16.66
CA VAL A 311 19.48 3.96 17.30
C VAL A 311 20.58 3.01 16.83
N ARG A 312 21.21 2.33 17.79
CA ARG A 312 22.31 1.39 17.51
C ARG A 312 21.79 0.16 16.79
N VAL A 313 22.40 -0.15 15.66
CA VAL A 313 22.10 -1.37 14.90
C VAL A 313 22.64 -2.59 15.67
N PRO A 314 21.86 -3.68 15.85
CA PRO A 314 22.37 -4.92 16.46
C PRO A 314 23.48 -5.53 15.58
N LEU A 315 24.48 -6.12 16.25
CA LEU A 315 25.65 -6.76 15.62
C LEU A 315 25.32 -8.20 15.24
#